data_47c3971c798ce90914511d903aba2a9d
#
_entry.id   47c3971c798ce90914511d903aba2a9d
#
_cell.length_a   1.000
_cell.length_b   1.000
_cell.length_c   1.000
_cell.angle_alpha   90.00
_cell.angle_beta   90.00
_cell.angle_gamma   90.00
#
_symmetry.space_group_name_H-M   'P 1'
#
loop_
_entity.id
_entity.type
_entity.pdbx_description
1 polymer ?
#
loop_
_entity_poly.entity_id
_entity_poly.type
_entity_poly.pdbx_seq_one_letter_code
_entity_poly.pdbx_strand_id
1 'polypeptide(L)'
;FFQKWYKNEISQVIDEEDLGRSELRKEVLFFHYVLENALDHLLQALYAVNKCYFPSRKRTMSAINDFQYRPVDCYERLLHIVQDGTKEETIVQAINELRRITAEVRELGHIMCD
;
A
#
# COMPACT_ATOMS: atom_id res chain seq x y z
N PHE A 1 -14.83 5.83 -14.14
CA PHE A 1 -13.96 4.65 -14.15
C PHE A 1 -12.95 4.68 -13.00
N PHE A 2 -12.14 5.73 -12.87
CA PHE A 2 -11.08 5.78 -11.84
C PHE A 2 -11.64 5.80 -10.43
N GLN A 3 -12.75 6.50 -10.16
CA GLN A 3 -13.38 6.50 -8.85
C GLN A 3 -13.82 5.09 -8.43
N LYS A 4 -14.46 4.37 -9.34
CA LYS A 4 -14.94 3.02 -9.05
C LYS A 4 -13.77 2.07 -8.84
N TRP A 5 -12.75 2.17 -9.66
CA TRP A 5 -11.54 1.37 -9.55
C TRP A 5 -10.85 1.65 -8.21
N TYR A 6 -10.67 2.94 -7.88
CA TYR A 6 -10.07 3.33 -6.60
C TYR A 6 -10.83 2.71 -5.41
N LYS A 7 -12.16 2.87 -5.38
CA LYS A 7 -12.97 2.37 -4.26
C LYS A 7 -12.86 0.87 -4.11
N ASN A 8 -12.85 0.15 -5.22
CA ASN A 8 -12.70 -1.30 -5.19
C ASN A 8 -11.34 -1.72 -4.62
N GLU A 9 -10.28 -1.07 -5.07
CA GLU A 9 -8.93 -1.45 -4.67
C GLU A 9 -8.60 -1.04 -3.24
N ILE A 10 -8.95 0.19 -2.83
CA ILE A 10 -8.60 0.67 -1.49
C ILE A 10 -9.27 -0.17 -0.39
N SER A 11 -10.44 -0.70 -0.66
CA SER A 11 -11.15 -1.52 0.32
C SER A 11 -10.49 -2.87 0.56
N GLN A 12 -9.59 -3.30 -0.32
CA GLN A 12 -8.96 -4.61 -0.26
C GLN A 12 -7.52 -4.58 0.23
N VAL A 13 -6.95 -3.40 0.51
CA VAL A 13 -5.55 -3.28 0.91
C VAL A 13 -5.31 -3.95 2.26
N ILE A 14 -6.13 -3.62 3.25
CA ILE A 14 -5.93 -4.08 4.62
C ILE A 14 -6.90 -5.21 4.93
N ASP A 15 -6.34 -6.41 5.14
CA ASP A 15 -7.06 -7.54 5.71
C ASP A 15 -6.62 -7.65 7.17
N GLU A 16 -7.47 -7.17 8.08
CA GLU A 16 -7.13 -7.08 9.50
C GLU A 16 -6.91 -8.46 10.13
N GLU A 17 -7.59 -9.48 9.65
CA GLU A 17 -7.37 -10.84 10.16
C GLU A 17 -5.96 -11.33 9.83
N ASP A 18 -5.54 -11.18 8.57
CA ASP A 18 -4.22 -11.61 8.14
C ASP A 18 -3.11 -10.74 8.73
N LEU A 19 -3.34 -9.43 8.84
CA LEU A 19 -2.35 -8.56 9.49
C LEU A 19 -2.22 -8.88 10.97
N GLY A 20 -3.32 -9.15 11.65
CA GLY A 20 -3.29 -9.55 13.06
C GLY A 20 -2.53 -10.85 13.26
N ARG A 21 -2.72 -11.82 12.38
CA ARG A 21 -1.95 -13.08 12.42
C ARG A 21 -0.47 -12.84 12.20
N SER A 22 -0.13 -11.97 11.25
CA SER A 22 1.26 -11.61 10.95
C SER A 22 1.92 -10.95 12.17
N GLU A 23 1.21 -10.06 12.84
CA GLU A 23 1.72 -9.38 14.02
C GLU A 23 1.95 -10.36 15.17
N LEU A 24 1.00 -11.27 15.38
CA LEU A 24 1.06 -12.23 16.48
C LEU A 24 2.17 -13.26 16.27
N ARG A 25 2.28 -13.82 15.08
CA ARG A 25 3.20 -14.91 14.78
C ARG A 25 4.56 -14.44 14.33
N LYS A 26 4.66 -13.25 13.78
CA LYS A 26 5.91 -12.68 13.25
C LYS A 26 6.59 -13.59 12.23
N GLU A 27 5.77 -14.28 11.43
CA GLU A 27 6.28 -15.14 10.36
C GLU A 27 6.54 -14.33 9.10
N VAL A 28 7.79 -14.22 8.71
CA VAL A 28 8.22 -13.40 7.57
C VAL A 28 7.57 -13.87 6.26
N LEU A 29 7.56 -15.18 6.00
CA LEU A 29 7.00 -15.67 4.74
C LEU A 29 5.50 -15.44 4.63
N PHE A 30 4.76 -15.62 5.72
CA PHE A 30 3.34 -15.35 5.73
C PHE A 30 3.07 -13.85 5.53
N PHE A 31 3.84 -13.00 6.20
CA PHE A 31 3.69 -11.56 6.03
C PHE A 31 3.98 -11.14 4.59
N HIS A 32 4.97 -11.74 3.93
CA HIS A 32 5.25 -11.43 2.52
C HIS A 32 4.09 -11.75 1.60
N TYR A 33 3.39 -12.86 1.86
CA TYR A 33 2.18 -13.19 1.12
C TYR A 33 1.10 -12.10 1.32
N VAL A 34 0.87 -11.71 2.58
CA VAL A 34 -0.10 -10.66 2.91
C VAL A 34 0.30 -9.33 2.29
N LEU A 35 1.60 -8.99 2.38
CA LEU A 35 2.13 -7.73 1.87
C LEU A 35 2.00 -7.64 0.34
N GLU A 36 2.26 -8.72 -0.39
CA GLU A 36 2.12 -8.71 -1.84
C GLU A 36 0.71 -8.36 -2.26
N ASN A 37 -0.29 -8.97 -1.63
CA ASN A 37 -1.69 -8.64 -1.91
C ASN A 37 -1.99 -7.19 -1.56
N ALA A 38 -1.54 -6.74 -0.40
CA ALA A 38 -1.78 -5.37 0.05
C ALA A 38 -1.15 -4.35 -0.89
N LEU A 39 0.12 -4.58 -1.27
CA LEU A 39 0.83 -3.67 -2.17
C LEU A 39 0.17 -3.58 -3.54
N ASP A 40 -0.30 -4.70 -4.07
CA ASP A 40 -0.96 -4.69 -5.37
C ASP A 40 -2.20 -3.80 -5.35
N HIS A 41 -3.04 -3.97 -4.35
CA HIS A 41 -4.25 -3.15 -4.21
C HIS A 41 -3.93 -1.69 -3.90
N LEU A 42 -2.94 -1.45 -3.05
CA LEU A 42 -2.54 -0.09 -2.68
C LEU A 42 -2.00 0.68 -3.88
N LEU A 43 -1.14 0.05 -4.68
CA LEU A 43 -0.59 0.67 -5.88
C LEU A 43 -1.70 0.97 -6.90
N GLN A 44 -2.62 0.03 -7.08
CA GLN A 44 -3.75 0.26 -7.98
C GLN A 44 -4.61 1.43 -7.50
N ALA A 45 -4.88 1.52 -6.20
CA ALA A 45 -5.63 2.63 -5.63
C ALA A 45 -4.90 3.97 -5.84
N LEU A 46 -3.60 3.98 -5.60
CA LEU A 46 -2.79 5.19 -5.76
C LEU A 46 -2.77 5.67 -7.21
N TYR A 47 -2.59 4.75 -8.16
CA TYR A 47 -2.63 5.08 -9.57
C TYR A 47 -4.01 5.62 -9.97
N ALA A 48 -5.08 5.00 -9.46
CA ALA A 48 -6.44 5.44 -9.75
C ALA A 48 -6.70 6.87 -9.25
N VAL A 49 -6.20 7.22 -8.06
CA VAL A 49 -6.32 8.58 -7.52
C VAL A 49 -5.67 9.59 -8.47
N ASN A 50 -4.59 9.20 -9.13
CA ASN A 50 -3.89 10.07 -10.08
C ASN A 50 -4.37 9.90 -11.51
N LYS A 51 -5.45 9.15 -11.72
CA LYS A 51 -6.05 8.90 -13.04
C LYS A 51 -5.07 8.31 -14.04
N CYS A 52 -4.23 7.42 -13.56
CA CYS A 52 -3.24 6.69 -14.35
C CYS A 52 -3.56 5.20 -14.31
N TYR A 53 -3.46 4.53 -15.46
CA TYR A 53 -3.57 3.08 -15.49
C TYR A 53 -2.33 2.44 -14.89
N PHE A 54 -2.51 1.34 -14.19
CA PHE A 54 -1.41 0.60 -13.58
C PHE A 54 -1.02 -0.58 -14.48
N PRO A 55 0.03 -0.43 -15.31
CA PRO A 55 0.40 -1.50 -16.25
C PRO A 55 1.19 -2.61 -15.58
N SER A 56 2.05 -2.27 -14.60
CA SER A 56 2.90 -3.21 -13.89
C SER A 56 3.68 -2.44 -12.82
N ARG A 57 4.52 -3.17 -12.06
CA ARG A 57 5.40 -2.53 -11.06
C ARG A 57 6.69 -1.99 -11.69
N LYS A 58 6.89 -2.13 -12.98
CA LYS A 58 8.04 -1.52 -13.65
C LYS A 58 7.91 0.00 -13.58
N ARG A 59 9.02 0.67 -13.33
CA ARG A 59 9.08 2.13 -13.25
C ARG A 59 8.16 2.74 -12.18
N THR A 60 7.85 1.97 -11.13
CA THR A 60 6.99 2.43 -10.05
C THR A 60 7.58 3.65 -9.35
N MET A 61 8.89 3.66 -9.12
CA MET A 61 9.56 4.80 -8.49
C MET A 61 9.34 6.09 -9.29
N SER A 62 9.59 6.04 -10.59
CA SER A 62 9.42 7.20 -11.46
C SER A 62 7.97 7.68 -11.49
N ALA A 63 7.03 6.74 -11.62
CA ALA A 63 5.60 7.07 -11.67
C ALA A 63 5.13 7.71 -10.36
N ILE A 64 5.45 7.10 -9.23
CA ILE A 64 5.00 7.60 -7.92
C ILE A 64 5.58 8.99 -7.67
N ASN A 65 6.87 9.20 -7.98
CA ASN A 65 7.52 10.48 -7.74
C ASN A 65 6.93 11.61 -8.61
N ASP A 66 6.31 11.27 -9.72
CA ASP A 66 5.64 12.24 -10.61
C ASP A 66 4.18 12.48 -10.26
N PHE A 67 3.57 11.66 -9.38
CA PHE A 67 2.16 11.83 -9.02
C PHE A 67 1.93 13.12 -8.26
N GLN A 68 0.84 13.80 -8.60
CA GLN A 68 0.40 14.99 -7.87
C GLN A 68 -0.15 14.61 -6.50
N TYR A 69 -0.88 13.50 -6.41
CA TYR A 69 -1.53 13.06 -5.18
C TYR A 69 -0.84 11.79 -4.65
N ARG A 70 -0.02 11.96 -3.63
CA ARG A 70 0.67 10.84 -2.99
C ARG A 70 1.02 11.19 -1.56
N PRO A 71 1.17 10.16 -0.69
CA PRO A 71 1.75 10.39 0.64
C PRO A 71 3.18 10.95 0.53
N VAL A 72 3.58 11.70 1.54
CA VAL A 72 4.96 12.23 1.60
C VAL A 72 5.93 11.05 1.66
N ASP A 73 7.00 11.11 0.87
CA ASP A 73 8.03 10.06 0.79
C ASP A 73 7.44 8.68 0.46
N CYS A 74 6.43 8.67 -0.41
CA CYS A 74 5.66 7.47 -0.66
C CYS A 74 6.50 6.27 -1.08
N TYR A 75 7.36 6.42 -2.09
CA TYR A 75 8.14 5.30 -2.61
C TYR A 75 9.11 4.77 -1.56
N GLU A 76 9.82 5.65 -0.88
CA GLU A 76 10.77 5.29 0.16
C GLU A 76 10.09 4.56 1.33
N ARG A 77 8.88 5.01 1.69
CA ARG A 77 8.09 4.37 2.74
C ARG A 77 7.65 2.98 2.34
N LEU A 78 7.27 2.77 1.08
CA LEU A 78 6.93 1.44 0.57
C LEU A 78 8.14 0.51 0.62
N LEU A 79 9.33 1.00 0.24
CA LEU A 79 10.56 0.21 0.34
C LEU A 79 10.86 -0.18 1.79
N HIS A 80 10.68 0.75 2.73
CA HIS A 80 10.91 0.47 4.15
C HIS A 80 9.95 -0.60 4.68
N ILE A 81 8.69 -0.60 4.21
CA ILE A 81 7.75 -1.65 4.59
C ILE A 81 8.27 -3.02 4.14
N VAL A 82 8.75 -3.11 2.91
CA VAL A 82 9.30 -4.37 2.38
C VAL A 82 10.51 -4.79 3.21
N GLN A 83 11.44 -3.87 3.48
CA GLN A 83 12.65 -4.15 4.22
C GLN A 83 12.37 -4.58 5.67
N ASP A 84 11.51 -3.82 6.37
CA ASP A 84 11.16 -4.12 7.76
C ASP A 84 10.38 -5.42 7.86
N GLY A 85 9.66 -5.81 6.83
CA GLY A 85 8.92 -7.06 6.78
C GLY A 85 9.77 -8.30 6.61
N THR A 86 11.10 -8.16 6.43
CA THR A 86 12.00 -9.31 6.23
C THR A 86 12.57 -9.85 7.54
N LYS A 87 12.28 -9.22 8.69
CA LYS A 87 12.85 -9.63 9.99
C LYS A 87 11.77 -9.63 11.06
N GLU A 88 11.86 -10.60 11.96
CA GLU A 88 10.95 -10.69 13.10
C GLU A 88 10.97 -9.40 13.94
N GLU A 89 12.16 -8.81 14.13
CA GLU A 89 12.34 -7.65 14.99
C GLU A 89 11.65 -6.40 14.46
N THR A 90 11.44 -6.31 13.14
CA THR A 90 10.91 -5.09 12.52
C THR A 90 9.57 -5.28 11.82
N ILE A 91 9.01 -6.50 11.84
CA ILE A 91 7.78 -6.82 11.12
C ILE A 91 6.58 -5.99 11.63
N VAL A 92 6.52 -5.71 12.92
CA VAL A 92 5.43 -4.90 13.50
C VAL A 92 5.49 -3.46 12.97
N GLN A 93 6.71 -2.94 12.79
CA GLN A 93 6.91 -1.61 12.21
C GLN A 93 6.40 -1.58 10.77
N ALA A 94 6.67 -2.63 9.99
CA ALA A 94 6.17 -2.74 8.62
C ALA A 94 4.64 -2.75 8.60
N ILE A 95 4.01 -3.52 9.47
CA ILE A 95 2.56 -3.61 9.56
C ILE A 95 1.95 -2.25 9.91
N ASN A 96 2.52 -1.56 10.89
CA ASN A 96 2.01 -0.26 11.31
C ASN A 96 2.17 0.79 10.22
N GLU A 97 3.29 0.78 9.50
CA GLU A 97 3.50 1.70 8.39
C GLU A 97 2.56 1.40 7.22
N LEU A 98 2.30 0.12 6.95
CA LEU A 98 1.34 -0.25 5.92
C LEU A 98 -0.06 0.32 6.24
N ARG A 99 -0.49 0.24 7.51
CA ARG A 99 -1.76 0.82 7.93
C ARG A 99 -1.77 2.34 7.76
N ARG A 100 -0.67 3.01 8.14
CA ARG A 100 -0.57 4.48 8.05
C ARG A 100 -0.62 4.96 6.60
N ILE A 101 0.19 4.36 5.72
CA ILE A 101 0.24 4.80 4.33
C ILE A 101 -1.08 4.52 3.62
N THR A 102 -1.75 3.41 3.95
CA THR A 102 -3.06 3.10 3.40
C THR A 102 -4.10 4.13 3.83
N ALA A 103 -4.07 4.56 5.09
CA ALA A 103 -4.96 5.60 5.58
C ALA A 103 -4.73 6.93 4.84
N GLU A 104 -3.47 7.26 4.54
CA GLU A 104 -3.14 8.48 3.79
C GLU A 104 -3.65 8.40 2.35
N VAL A 105 -3.52 7.25 1.70
CA VAL A 105 -4.08 7.09 0.34
C VAL A 105 -5.60 7.16 0.37
N ARG A 106 -6.23 6.66 1.43
CA ARG A 106 -7.68 6.77 1.61
C ARG A 106 -8.13 8.23 1.72
N GLU A 107 -7.35 9.06 2.43
CA GLU A 107 -7.65 10.50 2.51
C GLU A 107 -7.52 11.18 1.14
N LEU A 108 -6.51 10.81 0.35
CA LEU A 108 -6.36 11.34 -0.99
C LEU A 108 -7.55 10.98 -1.88
N GLY A 109 -8.11 9.79 -1.68
CA GLY A 109 -9.29 9.35 -2.41
C GLY A 109 -10.52 10.19 -2.13
N HIS A 110 -10.63 10.75 -0.92
CA HIS A 110 -11.71 11.67 -0.59
C HIS A 110 -11.66 12.93 -1.46
N ILE A 111 -10.47 13.43 -1.74
CA ILE A 111 -10.27 14.58 -2.62
C ILE A 111 -10.76 14.26 -4.03
N MET A 112 -10.42 13.08 -4.54
CA MET A 112 -10.83 12.66 -5.88
C MET A 112 -12.35 12.45 -5.99
N CYS A 113 -12.98 11.96 -4.93
CA CYS A 113 -14.41 11.63 -4.93
C CYS A 113 -15.30 12.83 -4.67
N ASP A 114 -14.75 13.90 -4.14
CA ASP A 114 -15.45 15.14 -3.87
C ASP A 114 -15.42 16.07 -5.07
#